data_d82877e9b1fc8e0b84c93626a34cca60
#
_entry.id   d82877e9b1fc8e0b84c93626a34cca60
#
_cell.length_a   1.000
_cell.length_b   1.000
_cell.length_c   1.000
_cell.angle_alpha   90.00
_cell.angle_beta   90.00
_cell.angle_gamma   90.00
#
_symmetry.space_group_name_H-M   'P 1'
#
loop_
_entity.id
_entity.type
_entity.pdbx_description
1 polymer ?
#
loop_
_entity_poly.entity_id
_entity_poly.type
_entity_poly.pdbx_seq_one_letter_code
_entity_poly.pdbx_strand_id
1 'polypeptide(L)'
;MKMPGSRERTFAYALAGVLALTLLAGLTACNNDDERQIKGLKMQVQDRYGEKDFAKGLDLSQKGLTLARKAEGDKAPDTLYFAQAISENQLGLRNVQGAIRALKQEITLRSAAGQSEKKLQSRRTLLIQLAQNSGDTATAIAQTVAIAQSIAMGPGKDPQPTYRADTSYPPDQYRQHVEGDVEIAFNLDADGSPTGARVSKSTPSYVFDSVALESFRKWRFTPYIDNGTPVASTGHHFTLAFRMGHVE
;
A
#
# COMPACT_ATOMS: atom_id res chain seq x y z
N MET A 1 71.45 -14.57 -21.65
CA MET A 1 70.02 -14.55 -21.22
C MET A 1 69.41 -13.29 -21.81
N LYS A 2 68.70 -13.39 -22.95
CA LYS A 2 68.15 -12.29 -23.72
C LYS A 2 66.75 -11.96 -23.24
N MET A 3 66.49 -10.74 -22.83
CA MET A 3 65.16 -10.23 -22.49
C MET A 3 64.33 -10.04 -23.77
N PRO A 4 63.04 -10.43 -23.80
CA PRO A 4 62.17 -10.19 -24.95
C PRO A 4 61.78 -8.71 -25.05
N GLY A 5 61.75 -8.21 -26.29
CA GLY A 5 61.70 -6.82 -26.63
C GLY A 5 60.31 -6.16 -26.39
N SER A 6 60.40 -4.86 -26.21
CA SER A 6 59.33 -3.93 -25.88
C SER A 6 58.13 -3.85 -26.86
N ARG A 7 58.18 -4.55 -28.01
CA ARG A 7 57.12 -4.54 -29.05
C ARG A 7 55.92 -5.44 -28.77
N GLU A 8 56.10 -6.56 -28.01
CA GLU A 8 54.97 -7.45 -27.72
C GLU A 8 54.05 -6.92 -26.62
N ARG A 9 54.56 -6.07 -25.72
CA ARG A 9 53.71 -5.45 -24.67
C ARG A 9 52.74 -4.40 -25.19
N THR A 10 53.12 -3.68 -26.26
CA THR A 10 52.28 -2.62 -26.85
C THR A 10 51.08 -3.18 -27.60
N PHE A 11 51.20 -4.35 -28.21
CA PHE A 11 50.08 -5.00 -28.91
C PHE A 11 49.06 -5.59 -27.95
N ALA A 12 49.48 -6.12 -26.81
CA ALA A 12 48.59 -6.68 -25.79
C ALA A 12 47.69 -5.61 -25.15
N TYR A 13 48.22 -4.42 -24.89
CA TYR A 13 47.41 -3.32 -24.32
C TYR A 13 46.47 -2.66 -25.35
N ALA A 14 46.81 -2.68 -26.64
CA ALA A 14 45.93 -2.17 -27.69
C ALA A 14 44.72 -3.08 -27.92
N LEU A 15 44.87 -4.41 -27.88
CA LEU A 15 43.75 -5.34 -27.99
C LEU A 15 42.84 -5.31 -26.75
N ALA A 16 43.41 -5.19 -25.53
CA ALA A 16 42.62 -5.08 -24.30
C ALA A 16 41.80 -3.78 -24.24
N GLY A 17 42.36 -2.68 -24.74
CA GLY A 17 41.68 -1.37 -24.78
C GLY A 17 40.51 -1.35 -25.78
N VAL A 18 40.66 -1.99 -26.95
CA VAL A 18 39.59 -2.07 -27.96
C VAL A 18 38.44 -3.00 -27.52
N LEU A 19 38.75 -4.13 -26.85
CA LEU A 19 37.72 -5.00 -26.30
C LEU A 19 36.95 -4.34 -25.14
N ALA A 20 37.63 -3.58 -24.28
CA ALA A 20 36.97 -2.86 -23.19
C ALA A 20 36.08 -1.72 -23.70
N LEU A 21 36.48 -1.00 -24.74
CA LEU A 21 35.68 0.07 -25.36
C LEU A 21 34.47 -0.47 -26.10
N THR A 22 34.58 -1.63 -26.77
CA THR A 22 33.43 -2.26 -27.46
C THR A 22 32.44 -2.86 -26.48
N LEU A 23 32.89 -3.40 -25.33
CA LEU A 23 32.00 -3.88 -24.26
C LEU A 23 31.27 -2.71 -23.57
N LEU A 24 31.95 -1.60 -23.29
CA LEU A 24 31.29 -0.39 -22.75
C LEU A 24 30.29 0.24 -23.74
N ALA A 25 30.63 0.31 -25.02
CA ALA A 25 29.71 0.83 -26.04
C ALA A 25 28.49 -0.09 -26.25
N GLY A 26 28.67 -1.40 -26.15
CA GLY A 26 27.56 -2.37 -26.17
C GLY A 26 26.63 -2.25 -24.98
N LEU A 27 27.17 -2.03 -23.77
CA LEU A 27 26.38 -1.84 -22.55
C LEU A 27 25.61 -0.52 -22.57
N THR A 28 26.20 0.56 -23.09
CA THR A 28 25.51 1.87 -23.19
C THR A 28 24.45 1.88 -24.28
N ALA A 29 24.64 1.17 -25.39
CA ALA A 29 23.64 1.05 -26.45
C ALA A 29 22.42 0.21 -25.99
N CYS A 30 22.63 -0.90 -25.31
CA CYS A 30 21.57 -1.69 -24.69
C CYS A 30 20.77 -0.87 -23.65
N ASN A 31 21.45 -0.06 -22.84
CA ASN A 31 20.80 0.77 -21.83
C ASN A 31 19.87 1.84 -22.45
N ASN A 32 20.28 2.46 -23.55
CA ASN A 32 19.47 3.46 -24.27
C ASN A 32 18.21 2.88 -24.91
N ASP A 33 18.25 1.64 -25.37
CA ASP A 33 17.09 0.98 -25.94
C ASP A 33 16.08 0.54 -24.87
N ASP A 34 16.56 0.02 -23.77
CA ASP A 34 15.72 -0.34 -22.62
C ASP A 34 15.02 0.90 -22.05
N GLU A 35 15.72 2.03 -21.89
CA GLU A 35 15.14 3.32 -21.45
C GLU A 35 14.04 3.82 -22.39
N ARG A 36 14.28 3.77 -23.71
CA ARG A 36 13.26 4.17 -24.71
C ARG A 36 12.03 3.27 -24.63
N GLN A 37 12.21 1.96 -24.48
CA GLN A 37 11.12 1.00 -24.37
C GLN A 37 10.33 1.23 -23.07
N ILE A 38 11.02 1.44 -21.93
CA ILE A 38 10.41 1.76 -20.63
C ILE A 38 9.55 3.03 -20.76
N LYS A 39 10.10 4.11 -21.34
CA LYS A 39 9.36 5.35 -21.56
C LYS A 39 8.15 5.16 -22.47
N GLY A 40 8.29 4.40 -23.54
CA GLY A 40 7.17 4.06 -24.44
C GLY A 40 6.07 3.26 -23.75
N LEU A 41 6.44 2.28 -22.94
CA LEU A 41 5.48 1.49 -22.15
C LEU A 41 4.75 2.35 -21.11
N LYS A 42 5.44 3.29 -20.44
CA LYS A 42 4.79 4.23 -19.50
C LYS A 42 3.71 5.06 -20.17
N MET A 43 4.00 5.62 -21.35
CA MET A 43 3.02 6.41 -22.13
C MET A 43 1.81 5.54 -22.49
N GLN A 44 2.03 4.35 -23.04
CA GLN A 44 0.95 3.43 -23.39
C GLN A 44 0.10 3.03 -22.19
N VAL A 45 0.71 2.77 -21.01
CA VAL A 45 -0.02 2.46 -19.79
C VAL A 45 -0.92 3.64 -19.38
N GLN A 46 -0.42 4.88 -19.45
CA GLN A 46 -1.22 6.07 -19.14
C GLN A 46 -2.39 6.25 -20.10
N ASP A 47 -2.16 6.06 -21.41
CA ASP A 47 -3.21 6.14 -22.44
C ASP A 47 -4.31 5.11 -22.17
N ARG A 48 -3.93 3.83 -21.94
CA ARG A 48 -4.91 2.76 -21.63
C ARG A 48 -5.68 3.02 -20.35
N TYR A 49 -5.04 3.57 -19.33
CA TYR A 49 -5.72 3.96 -18.10
C TYR A 49 -6.75 5.07 -18.33
N GLY A 50 -6.40 6.09 -19.12
CA GLY A 50 -7.32 7.17 -19.53
C GLY A 50 -8.51 6.65 -20.35
N GLU A 51 -8.31 5.67 -21.22
CA GLU A 51 -9.35 4.98 -22.01
C GLU A 51 -10.15 3.95 -21.18
N LYS A 52 -9.78 3.70 -19.91
CA LYS A 52 -10.32 2.64 -19.05
C LYS A 52 -10.14 1.23 -19.60
N ASP A 53 -9.17 1.04 -20.51
CA ASP A 53 -8.75 -0.28 -21.01
C ASP A 53 -7.76 -0.92 -20.03
N PHE A 54 -8.27 -1.23 -18.82
CA PHE A 54 -7.48 -1.76 -17.72
C PHE A 54 -6.84 -3.12 -18.01
N ALA A 55 -7.45 -3.92 -18.90
CA ALA A 55 -6.89 -5.22 -19.28
C ALA A 55 -5.58 -5.05 -20.06
N LYS A 56 -5.58 -4.18 -21.06
CA LYS A 56 -4.38 -3.87 -21.84
C LYS A 56 -3.37 -3.06 -21.03
N GLY A 57 -3.85 -2.15 -20.17
CA GLY A 57 -3.02 -1.42 -19.21
C GLY A 57 -2.27 -2.36 -18.27
N LEU A 58 -2.92 -3.43 -17.79
CA LEU A 58 -2.30 -4.45 -16.96
C LEU A 58 -1.19 -5.23 -17.69
N ASP A 59 -1.45 -5.70 -18.92
CA ASP A 59 -0.45 -6.40 -19.74
C ASP A 59 0.79 -5.53 -19.98
N LEU A 60 0.59 -4.27 -20.38
CA LEU A 60 1.67 -3.31 -20.60
C LEU A 60 2.45 -3.01 -19.30
N SER A 61 1.76 -2.89 -18.17
CA SER A 61 2.39 -2.64 -16.86
C SER A 61 3.25 -3.83 -16.41
N GLN A 62 2.82 -5.07 -16.66
CA GLN A 62 3.58 -6.28 -16.36
C GLN A 62 4.85 -6.39 -17.22
N LYS A 63 4.75 -6.08 -18.53
CA LYS A 63 5.90 -5.99 -19.43
C LYS A 63 6.88 -4.92 -18.95
N GLY A 64 6.36 -3.73 -18.62
CA GLY A 64 7.16 -2.62 -18.13
C GLY A 64 7.86 -2.93 -16.82
N LEU A 65 7.17 -3.58 -15.86
CA LEU A 65 7.78 -4.01 -14.60
C LEU A 65 8.95 -4.97 -14.83
N THR A 66 8.78 -5.94 -15.72
CA THR A 66 9.82 -6.92 -16.04
C THR A 66 11.05 -6.23 -16.66
N LEU A 67 10.82 -5.33 -17.60
CA LEU A 67 11.89 -4.61 -18.28
C LEU A 67 12.63 -3.64 -17.32
N ALA A 68 11.89 -2.83 -16.56
CA ALA A 68 12.48 -1.88 -15.63
C ALA A 68 13.30 -2.59 -14.53
N ARG A 69 12.80 -3.70 -13.97
CA ARG A 69 13.56 -4.50 -13.01
C ARG A 69 14.88 -5.02 -13.57
N LYS A 70 14.87 -5.50 -14.82
CA LYS A 70 16.07 -6.00 -15.49
C LYS A 70 17.06 -4.87 -15.77
N ALA A 71 16.59 -3.70 -16.24
CA ALA A 71 17.43 -2.60 -16.66
C ALA A 71 17.95 -1.76 -15.50
N GLU A 72 17.11 -1.49 -14.49
CA GLU A 72 17.35 -0.48 -13.47
C GLU A 72 17.33 -1.05 -12.03
N GLY A 73 16.77 -2.25 -11.85
CA GLY A 73 16.64 -2.91 -10.55
C GLY A 73 15.35 -2.61 -9.79
N ASP A 74 15.16 -3.32 -8.67
CA ASP A 74 13.90 -3.32 -7.90
C ASP A 74 13.56 -1.96 -7.24
N LYS A 75 14.54 -1.11 -7.00
CA LYS A 75 14.38 0.16 -6.29
C LYS A 75 14.18 1.36 -7.22
N ALA A 76 14.31 1.15 -8.50
CA ALA A 76 14.25 2.21 -9.50
C ALA A 76 12.85 2.86 -9.60
N PRO A 77 12.78 4.16 -9.90
CA PRO A 77 11.50 4.87 -10.04
C PRO A 77 10.53 4.22 -11.02
N ASP A 78 11.04 3.72 -12.15
CA ASP A 78 10.21 3.12 -13.19
C ASP A 78 9.70 1.74 -12.78
N THR A 79 10.49 0.95 -12.04
CA THR A 79 10.04 -0.29 -11.42
C THR A 79 8.88 -0.03 -10.44
N LEU A 80 9.02 1.02 -9.60
CA LEU A 80 7.96 1.39 -8.65
C LEU A 80 6.71 1.93 -9.35
N TYR A 81 6.88 2.65 -10.45
CA TYR A 81 5.78 3.13 -11.29
C TYR A 81 4.95 1.96 -11.86
N PHE A 82 5.60 0.98 -12.49
CA PHE A 82 4.89 -0.16 -13.06
C PHE A 82 4.26 -1.05 -11.99
N ALA A 83 4.89 -1.22 -10.83
CA ALA A 83 4.29 -1.94 -9.71
C ALA A 83 2.98 -1.27 -9.25
N GLN A 84 2.95 0.07 -9.17
CA GLN A 84 1.74 0.83 -8.89
C GLN A 84 0.70 0.68 -10.01
N ALA A 85 1.10 0.81 -11.26
CA ALA A 85 0.20 0.69 -12.39
C ALA A 85 -0.50 -0.68 -12.45
N ILE A 86 0.20 -1.76 -12.08
CA ILE A 86 -0.40 -3.09 -11.95
C ILE A 86 -1.52 -3.10 -10.91
N SER A 87 -1.29 -2.55 -9.71
CA SER A 87 -2.30 -2.50 -8.65
C SER A 87 -3.52 -1.66 -9.07
N GLU A 88 -3.30 -0.53 -9.73
CA GLU A 88 -4.37 0.35 -10.22
C GLU A 88 -5.20 -0.29 -11.36
N ASN A 89 -4.56 -0.97 -12.30
CA ASN A 89 -5.27 -1.69 -13.35
C ASN A 89 -6.09 -2.88 -12.78
N GLN A 90 -5.56 -3.60 -11.79
CA GLN A 90 -6.31 -4.66 -11.10
C GLN A 90 -7.56 -4.10 -10.39
N LEU A 91 -7.45 -2.91 -9.78
CA LEU A 91 -8.60 -2.22 -9.20
C LEU A 91 -9.62 -1.82 -10.27
N GLY A 92 -9.17 -1.26 -11.40
CA GLY A 92 -10.03 -0.92 -12.53
C GLY A 92 -10.80 -2.12 -13.10
N LEU A 93 -10.16 -3.28 -13.11
CA LEU A 93 -10.77 -4.56 -13.49
C LEU A 93 -11.70 -5.14 -12.40
N ARG A 94 -11.81 -4.51 -11.25
CA ARG A 94 -12.51 -5.04 -10.07
C ARG A 94 -12.00 -6.42 -9.62
N ASN A 95 -10.76 -6.76 -9.96
CA ASN A 95 -10.11 -7.99 -9.53
C ASN A 95 -9.49 -7.80 -8.15
N VAL A 96 -10.31 -7.95 -7.10
CA VAL A 96 -9.91 -7.71 -5.72
C VAL A 96 -8.69 -8.54 -5.32
N GLN A 97 -8.67 -9.84 -5.65
CA GLN A 97 -7.54 -10.72 -5.32
C GLN A 97 -6.25 -10.34 -6.08
N GLY A 98 -6.40 -9.93 -7.35
CA GLY A 98 -5.30 -9.39 -8.13
C GLY A 98 -4.74 -8.10 -7.53
N ALA A 99 -5.63 -7.18 -7.11
CA ALA A 99 -5.25 -5.91 -6.48
C ALA A 99 -4.54 -6.13 -5.14
N ILE A 100 -5.02 -7.05 -4.29
CA ILE A 100 -4.36 -7.40 -3.02
C ILE A 100 -2.93 -7.90 -3.27
N ARG A 101 -2.73 -8.83 -4.21
CA ARG A 101 -1.38 -9.33 -4.54
C ARG A 101 -0.47 -8.21 -5.08
N ALA A 102 -0.99 -7.39 -5.98
CA ALA A 102 -0.24 -6.29 -6.58
C ALA A 102 0.15 -5.21 -5.55
N LEU A 103 -0.77 -4.83 -4.65
CA LEU A 103 -0.49 -3.89 -3.57
C LEU A 103 0.55 -4.43 -2.58
N LYS A 104 0.49 -5.71 -2.21
CA LYS A 104 1.54 -6.34 -1.39
C LYS A 104 2.91 -6.20 -2.04
N GLN A 105 3.02 -6.51 -3.33
CA GLN A 105 4.27 -6.39 -4.09
C GLN A 105 4.74 -4.92 -4.18
N GLU A 106 3.84 -4.00 -4.50
CA GLU A 106 4.14 -2.57 -4.58
C GLU A 106 4.68 -2.03 -3.25
N ILE A 107 4.01 -2.32 -2.13
CA ILE A 107 4.44 -1.91 -0.79
C ILE A 107 5.82 -2.48 -0.46
N THR A 108 6.05 -3.75 -0.76
CA THR A 108 7.36 -4.41 -0.55
C THR A 108 8.47 -3.70 -1.32
N LEU A 109 8.28 -3.43 -2.61
CA LEU A 109 9.27 -2.73 -3.45
C LEU A 109 9.53 -1.31 -2.96
N ARG A 110 8.50 -0.56 -2.62
CA ARG A 110 8.61 0.80 -2.11
C ARG A 110 9.32 0.86 -0.75
N SER A 111 9.03 -0.08 0.14
CA SER A 111 9.71 -0.20 1.43
C SER A 111 11.19 -0.53 1.24
N ALA A 112 11.52 -1.49 0.36
CA ALA A 112 12.90 -1.84 0.01
C ALA A 112 13.67 -0.67 -0.66
N ALA A 113 12.95 0.21 -1.37
CA ALA A 113 13.50 1.43 -1.95
C ALA A 113 13.67 2.57 -0.91
N GLY A 114 13.38 2.32 0.37
CA GLY A 114 13.55 3.30 1.45
C GLY A 114 12.47 4.41 1.47
N GLN A 115 11.32 4.19 0.84
CA GLN A 115 10.23 5.15 0.96
C GLN A 115 9.70 5.19 2.40
N SER A 116 9.47 6.39 2.90
CA SER A 116 8.99 6.57 4.27
C SER A 116 7.60 5.96 4.47
N GLU A 117 7.34 5.42 5.65
CA GLU A 117 6.03 4.84 6.01
C GLU A 117 4.88 5.83 5.82
N LYS A 118 5.10 7.14 6.02
CA LYS A 118 4.11 8.17 5.71
C LYS A 118 3.65 8.12 4.24
N LYS A 119 4.58 7.85 3.30
CA LYS A 119 4.25 7.68 1.86
C LYS A 119 3.56 6.35 1.56
N LEU A 120 3.81 5.32 2.38
CA LEU A 120 3.19 4.00 2.20
C LEU A 120 1.80 3.90 2.85
N GLN A 121 1.47 4.79 3.78
CA GLN A 121 0.26 4.70 4.59
C GLN A 121 -1.02 4.58 3.75
N SER A 122 -1.18 5.39 2.71
CA SER A 122 -2.37 5.33 1.84
C SER A 122 -2.50 3.98 1.13
N ARG A 123 -1.38 3.40 0.69
CA ARG A 123 -1.37 2.08 0.02
C ARG A 123 -1.65 0.96 1.01
N ARG A 124 -1.13 1.05 2.24
CA ARG A 124 -1.44 0.11 3.33
C ARG A 124 -2.91 0.19 3.71
N THR A 125 -3.47 1.39 3.87
CA THR A 125 -4.90 1.58 4.19
C THR A 125 -5.80 0.99 3.10
N LEU A 126 -5.50 1.23 1.82
CA LEU A 126 -6.23 0.59 0.72
C LEU A 126 -6.13 -0.94 0.77
N LEU A 127 -4.94 -1.47 1.03
CA LEU A 127 -4.75 -2.92 1.17
C LEU A 127 -5.52 -3.50 2.36
N ILE A 128 -5.55 -2.81 3.50
CA ILE A 128 -6.37 -3.20 4.67
C ILE A 128 -7.85 -3.26 4.28
N GLN A 129 -8.36 -2.24 3.61
CA GLN A 129 -9.76 -2.14 3.21
C GLN A 129 -10.16 -3.29 2.26
N LEU A 130 -9.37 -3.55 1.22
CA LEU A 130 -9.61 -4.64 0.28
C LEU A 130 -9.53 -6.01 0.98
N ALA A 131 -8.52 -6.21 1.80
CA ALA A 131 -8.28 -7.45 2.52
C ALA A 131 -9.41 -7.73 3.52
N GLN A 132 -9.82 -6.75 4.31
CA GLN A 132 -10.90 -6.88 5.28
C GLN A 132 -12.24 -7.20 4.57
N ASN A 133 -12.56 -6.48 3.49
CA ASN A 133 -13.81 -6.69 2.74
C ASN A 133 -13.84 -8.05 1.99
N SER A 134 -12.68 -8.63 1.68
CA SER A 134 -12.56 -9.95 1.03
C SER A 134 -12.38 -11.12 2.00
N GLY A 135 -12.30 -10.85 3.31
CA GLY A 135 -12.07 -11.86 4.34
C GLY A 135 -10.60 -12.26 4.55
N ASP A 136 -9.64 -11.61 3.87
CA ASP A 136 -8.20 -11.80 4.11
C ASP A 136 -7.75 -11.05 5.38
N THR A 137 -8.27 -11.48 6.51
CA THR A 137 -8.04 -10.87 7.82
C THR A 137 -6.55 -10.84 8.19
N ALA A 138 -5.79 -11.86 7.83
CA ALA A 138 -4.37 -11.93 8.10
C ALA A 138 -3.59 -10.78 7.44
N THR A 139 -3.90 -10.48 6.18
CA THR A 139 -3.31 -9.32 5.48
C THR A 139 -3.72 -8.00 6.13
N ALA A 140 -4.98 -7.83 6.48
CA ALA A 140 -5.46 -6.62 7.15
C ALA A 140 -4.73 -6.38 8.47
N ILE A 141 -4.59 -7.39 9.32
CA ILE A 141 -3.84 -7.33 10.59
C ILE A 141 -2.39 -6.94 10.34
N ALA A 142 -1.70 -7.63 9.45
CA ALA A 142 -0.28 -7.37 9.16
C ALA A 142 -0.02 -5.92 8.74
N GLN A 143 -0.89 -5.34 7.91
CA GLN A 143 -0.76 -3.94 7.48
C GLN A 143 -1.14 -2.95 8.60
N THR A 144 -2.14 -3.26 9.42
CA THR A 144 -2.52 -2.48 10.59
C THR A 144 -1.36 -2.38 11.59
N VAL A 145 -0.74 -3.52 11.90
CA VAL A 145 0.44 -3.58 12.79
C VAL A 145 1.62 -2.79 12.21
N ALA A 146 1.88 -2.90 10.91
CA ALA A 146 2.94 -2.14 10.25
C ALA A 146 2.71 -0.61 10.36
N ILE A 147 1.47 -0.13 10.23
CA ILE A 147 1.13 1.27 10.48
C ILE A 147 1.40 1.64 11.94
N ALA A 148 0.94 0.83 12.91
CA ALA A 148 1.11 1.08 14.33
C ALA A 148 2.61 1.16 14.72
N GLN A 149 3.43 0.25 14.21
CA GLN A 149 4.89 0.25 14.40
C GLN A 149 5.53 1.53 13.84
N SER A 150 5.10 1.96 12.65
CA SER A 150 5.68 3.12 11.98
C SER A 150 5.46 4.45 12.72
N ILE A 151 4.39 4.55 13.50
CA ILE A 151 4.05 5.73 14.31
C ILE A 151 4.41 5.55 15.78
N ALA A 152 5.08 4.45 16.12
CA ALA A 152 5.39 4.07 17.51
C ALA A 152 4.16 4.21 18.43
N MET A 153 3.04 3.54 18.03
CA MET A 153 1.78 3.60 18.77
C MET A 153 1.97 3.03 20.18
N GLY A 154 1.49 3.74 21.19
CA GLY A 154 1.65 3.33 22.59
C GLY A 154 0.90 4.23 23.56
N PRO A 155 1.12 4.06 24.88
CA PRO A 155 0.45 4.86 25.90
C PRO A 155 0.55 6.37 25.66
N GLY A 156 -0.54 7.09 25.87
CA GLY A 156 -0.64 8.53 25.60
C GLY A 156 -0.96 8.92 24.15
N LYS A 157 -1.17 7.94 23.28
CA LYS A 157 -1.67 8.15 21.91
C LYS A 157 -3.02 7.48 21.76
N ASP A 158 -3.95 8.16 21.07
CA ASP A 158 -5.23 7.57 20.75
C ASP A 158 -5.10 6.59 19.57
N PRO A 159 -5.61 5.35 19.68
CA PRO A 159 -5.65 4.40 18.59
C PRO A 159 -6.36 4.99 17.36
N GLN A 160 -5.72 4.86 16.19
CA GLN A 160 -6.28 5.37 14.96
C GLN A 160 -7.03 4.28 14.20
N PRO A 161 -8.25 4.53 13.69
CA PRO A 161 -8.94 3.56 12.86
C PRO A 161 -8.19 3.35 11.54
N THR A 162 -7.86 2.10 11.24
CA THR A 162 -7.23 1.67 9.97
C THR A 162 -8.24 1.06 9.02
N TYR A 163 -9.37 0.60 9.55
CA TYR A 163 -10.53 0.14 8.80
C TYR A 163 -11.81 0.53 9.53
N ARG A 164 -12.75 1.08 8.78
CA ARG A 164 -14.11 1.38 9.25
C ARG A 164 -15.09 0.58 8.39
N ALA A 165 -15.84 -0.33 9.02
CA ALA A 165 -16.96 -0.97 8.35
C ALA A 165 -18.07 0.07 8.14
N ASP A 166 -18.79 -0.06 7.03
CA ASP A 166 -19.91 0.83 6.72
C ASP A 166 -20.96 0.77 7.84
N THR A 167 -21.41 1.94 8.25
CA THR A 167 -22.48 2.11 9.24
C THR A 167 -23.72 2.60 8.52
N SER A 168 -24.77 1.80 8.54
CA SER A 168 -26.04 2.18 7.92
C SER A 168 -26.74 3.23 8.76
N TYR A 169 -27.11 4.35 8.13
CA TYR A 169 -27.99 5.33 8.75
C TYR A 169 -29.40 4.74 8.84
N PRO A 170 -30.04 4.72 10.02
CA PRO A 170 -31.40 4.14 10.11
C PRO A 170 -32.39 4.91 9.25
N PRO A 171 -33.20 4.25 8.41
CA PRO A 171 -34.05 4.92 7.42
C PRO A 171 -35.08 5.89 8.01
N ASP A 172 -35.60 5.59 9.19
CA ASP A 172 -36.58 6.45 9.85
C ASP A 172 -35.95 7.75 10.34
N GLN A 173 -34.77 7.65 10.96
CA GLN A 173 -33.99 8.79 11.41
C GLN A 173 -33.53 9.65 10.23
N TYR A 174 -33.13 9.00 9.13
CA TYR A 174 -32.78 9.71 7.91
C TYR A 174 -33.95 10.54 7.37
N ARG A 175 -35.16 9.94 7.28
CA ARG A 175 -36.35 10.66 6.82
C ARG A 175 -36.77 11.80 7.74
N GLN A 176 -36.53 11.66 9.04
CA GLN A 176 -36.86 12.68 10.05
C GLN A 176 -35.74 13.70 10.28
N HIS A 177 -34.65 13.60 9.55
CA HIS A 177 -33.47 14.45 9.69
C HIS A 177 -32.88 14.47 11.12
N VAL A 178 -32.96 13.33 11.82
CA VAL A 178 -32.42 13.18 13.18
C VAL A 178 -30.92 12.90 13.11
N GLU A 179 -30.12 13.81 13.57
CA GLU A 179 -28.66 13.64 13.74
C GLU A 179 -28.31 13.22 15.17
N GLY A 180 -27.07 12.72 15.38
CA GLY A 180 -26.66 12.30 16.71
C GLY A 180 -25.22 11.89 16.83
N ASP A 181 -24.82 11.64 18.08
CA ASP A 181 -23.49 11.18 18.44
C ASP A 181 -23.57 9.96 19.36
N VAL A 182 -22.71 8.97 19.13
CA VAL A 182 -22.59 7.77 19.96
C VAL A 182 -21.14 7.62 20.41
N GLU A 183 -20.88 7.82 21.67
CA GLU A 183 -19.59 7.55 22.29
C GLU A 183 -19.51 6.09 22.71
N ILE A 184 -18.47 5.38 22.23
CA ILE A 184 -18.23 3.97 22.50
C ILE A 184 -16.96 3.84 23.33
N ALA A 185 -17.06 3.20 24.50
CA ALA A 185 -15.93 2.77 25.28
C ALA A 185 -15.54 1.35 24.86
N PHE A 186 -14.24 1.08 24.71
CA PHE A 186 -13.74 -0.21 24.22
C PHE A 186 -12.31 -0.50 24.69
N ASN A 187 -11.88 -1.73 24.50
CA ASN A 187 -10.49 -2.15 24.60
C ASN A 187 -10.01 -2.61 23.21
N LEU A 188 -8.70 -2.76 23.05
CA LEU A 188 -8.10 -3.29 21.82
C LEU A 188 -7.33 -4.56 22.10
N ASP A 189 -7.49 -5.55 21.24
CA ASP A 189 -6.58 -6.68 21.14
C ASP A 189 -5.32 -6.32 20.35
N ALA A 190 -4.30 -7.16 20.46
CA ALA A 190 -3.02 -7.00 19.79
C ALA A 190 -3.14 -6.97 18.24
N ASP A 191 -4.22 -7.49 17.67
CA ASP A 191 -4.50 -7.45 16.23
C ASP A 191 -5.22 -6.17 15.78
N GLY A 192 -5.52 -5.26 16.73
CA GLY A 192 -6.25 -4.02 16.47
C GLY A 192 -7.77 -4.18 16.44
N SER A 193 -8.31 -5.35 16.84
CA SER A 193 -9.75 -5.55 16.96
C SER A 193 -10.29 -4.88 18.22
N PRO A 194 -11.42 -4.14 18.15
CA PRO A 194 -12.07 -3.61 19.34
C PRO A 194 -12.78 -4.72 20.10
N THR A 195 -12.59 -4.76 21.41
CA THR A 195 -13.21 -5.72 22.34
C THR A 195 -13.93 -5.01 23.46
N GLY A 196 -14.93 -5.66 24.08
CA GLY A 196 -15.72 -5.07 25.17
C GLY A 196 -16.42 -3.77 24.78
N ALA A 197 -16.68 -3.54 23.49
CA ALA A 197 -17.31 -2.32 23.01
C ALA A 197 -18.73 -2.15 23.58
N ARG A 198 -18.97 -0.99 24.20
CA ARG A 198 -20.25 -0.59 24.77
C ARG A 198 -20.47 0.92 24.58
N VAL A 199 -21.71 1.31 24.45
CA VAL A 199 -22.07 2.75 24.44
C VAL A 199 -21.82 3.32 25.84
N SER A 200 -21.05 4.38 25.94
CA SER A 200 -20.85 5.15 27.17
C SER A 200 -21.77 6.36 27.25
N LYS A 201 -22.09 6.93 26.07
CA LYS A 201 -23.01 8.08 25.94
C LYS A 201 -23.60 8.11 24.55
N SER A 202 -24.87 8.50 24.42
CA SER A 202 -25.47 8.77 23.09
C SER A 202 -26.44 9.94 23.16
N THR A 203 -26.54 10.67 22.06
CA THR A 203 -27.45 11.80 21.88
C THR A 203 -27.97 11.82 20.44
N PRO A 204 -29.29 11.59 20.19
CA PRO A 204 -30.31 11.20 21.17
C PRO A 204 -30.08 9.78 21.71
N SER A 205 -30.47 9.54 22.97
CA SER A 205 -30.23 8.24 23.64
C SER A 205 -30.97 7.11 22.92
N TYR A 206 -30.28 5.99 22.73
CA TYR A 206 -30.77 4.73 22.16
C TYR A 206 -31.14 4.76 20.67
N VAL A 207 -31.05 5.92 19.99
CA VAL A 207 -31.48 6.07 18.60
C VAL A 207 -30.51 5.40 17.62
N PHE A 208 -29.21 5.58 17.84
CA PHE A 208 -28.14 5.08 16.94
C PHE A 208 -27.29 3.98 17.56
N ASP A 209 -27.49 3.64 18.84
CA ASP A 209 -26.65 2.77 19.64
C ASP A 209 -26.40 1.39 19.00
N SER A 210 -27.44 0.75 18.51
CA SER A 210 -27.36 -0.60 17.94
C SER A 210 -26.55 -0.63 16.65
N VAL A 211 -26.83 0.29 15.72
CA VAL A 211 -26.13 0.35 14.42
C VAL A 211 -24.69 0.80 14.58
N ALA A 212 -24.42 1.69 15.53
CA ALA A 212 -23.08 2.11 15.89
C ALA A 212 -22.24 0.93 16.41
N LEU A 213 -22.76 0.18 17.40
CA LEU A 213 -22.06 -0.97 17.96
C LEU A 213 -21.88 -2.10 16.96
N GLU A 214 -22.85 -2.36 16.10
CA GLU A 214 -22.76 -3.41 15.09
C GLU A 214 -21.63 -3.14 14.10
N SER A 215 -21.53 -1.92 13.59
CA SER A 215 -20.45 -1.55 12.66
C SER A 215 -19.10 -1.45 13.38
N PHE A 216 -19.06 -0.82 14.57
CA PHE A 216 -17.83 -0.58 15.32
C PHE A 216 -17.10 -1.88 15.67
N ARG A 217 -17.79 -2.95 16.00
CA ARG A 217 -17.20 -4.27 16.28
C ARG A 217 -16.43 -4.87 15.09
N LYS A 218 -16.70 -4.40 13.89
CA LYS A 218 -16.03 -4.83 12.64
C LYS A 218 -14.85 -3.93 12.27
N TRP A 219 -14.65 -2.81 12.98
CA TRP A 219 -13.55 -1.88 12.71
C TRP A 219 -12.20 -2.48 13.11
N ARG A 220 -11.13 -1.80 12.65
CA ARG A 220 -9.77 -2.06 13.12
C ARG A 220 -9.09 -0.76 13.46
N PHE A 221 -8.25 -0.84 14.48
CA PHE A 221 -7.47 0.28 14.99
C PHE A 221 -5.99 -0.10 15.06
N THR A 222 -5.12 0.90 15.11
CA THR A 222 -3.70 0.69 15.40
C THR A 222 -3.54 0.15 16.83
N PRO A 223 -3.02 -1.08 17.03
CA PRO A 223 -2.75 -1.59 18.39
C PRO A 223 -1.57 -0.86 19.01
N TYR A 224 -1.42 -0.94 20.33
CA TYR A 224 -0.20 -0.48 20.98
C TYR A 224 0.98 -1.39 20.60
N ILE A 225 2.17 -0.78 20.55
CA ILE A 225 3.42 -1.48 20.25
C ILE A 225 4.34 -1.38 21.46
N ASP A 226 4.71 -2.52 22.02
CA ASP A 226 5.69 -2.63 23.08
C ASP A 226 6.91 -3.41 22.57
N ASN A 227 8.08 -2.78 22.58
CA ASN A 227 9.33 -3.36 22.08
C ASN A 227 9.20 -4.00 20.68
N GLY A 228 8.46 -3.34 19.77
CA GLY A 228 8.21 -3.82 18.40
C GLY A 228 7.10 -4.87 18.28
N THR A 229 6.52 -5.33 19.38
CA THR A 229 5.45 -6.32 19.41
C THR A 229 4.09 -5.65 19.64
N PRO A 230 3.04 -6.00 18.86
CA PRO A 230 1.70 -5.50 19.15
C PRO A 230 1.15 -6.10 20.44
N VAL A 231 0.55 -5.26 21.28
CA VAL A 231 -0.02 -5.63 22.57
C VAL A 231 -1.44 -5.10 22.71
N ALA A 232 -2.24 -5.79 23.52
CA ALA A 232 -3.58 -5.34 23.88
C ALA A 232 -3.53 -4.07 24.74
N SER A 233 -4.59 -3.26 24.68
CA SER A 233 -4.71 -2.04 25.46
C SER A 233 -6.16 -1.79 25.88
N THR A 234 -6.37 -0.99 26.92
CA THR A 234 -7.69 -0.79 27.52
C THR A 234 -8.02 0.68 27.70
N GLY A 235 -9.32 0.97 27.91
CA GLY A 235 -9.78 2.29 28.31
C GLY A 235 -9.86 3.30 27.15
N HIS A 236 -10.15 2.83 25.96
CA HIS A 236 -10.30 3.70 24.78
C HIS A 236 -11.74 4.18 24.62
N HIS A 237 -11.89 5.34 24.02
CA HIS A 237 -13.18 5.92 23.64
C HIS A 237 -13.14 6.37 22.18
N PHE A 238 -14.26 6.24 21.48
CA PHE A 238 -14.43 6.75 20.12
C PHE A 238 -15.87 7.25 19.95
N THR A 239 -16.04 8.40 19.28
CA THR A 239 -17.36 8.94 18.97
C THR A 239 -17.69 8.75 17.49
N LEU A 240 -18.81 8.07 17.21
CA LEU A 240 -19.42 8.03 15.90
C LEU A 240 -20.44 9.15 15.80
N ALA A 241 -20.27 10.01 14.80
CA ALA A 241 -21.18 11.11 14.52
C ALA A 241 -22.07 10.75 13.34
N PHE A 242 -23.37 10.74 13.57
CA PHE A 242 -24.39 10.54 12.54
C PHE A 242 -24.85 11.89 12.03
N ARG A 243 -24.45 12.22 10.80
CA ARG A 243 -24.81 13.48 10.13
C ARG A 243 -25.60 13.21 8.86
N MET A 244 -26.40 14.15 8.41
CA MET A 244 -27.15 13.98 7.17
C MET A 244 -26.23 13.68 6.00
N GLY A 245 -26.42 12.52 5.38
CA GLY A 245 -25.65 12.06 4.23
C GLY A 245 -24.40 11.24 4.54
N HIS A 246 -23.89 11.20 5.80
CA HIS A 246 -22.72 10.39 6.18
C HIS A 246 -22.66 10.05 7.67
N VAL A 247 -21.79 9.11 8.02
CA VAL A 247 -21.44 8.74 9.39
C VAL A 247 -19.93 8.88 9.54
N GLU A 248 -19.48 9.65 10.55
CA GLU A 248 -18.07 9.92 10.83
C GLU A 248 -17.57 9.23 12.12
#